data_9073d5a8158102f2aa5106fc6fe5f15c
#
_entry.id   9073d5a8158102f2aa5106fc6fe5f15c
#
_cell.length_a   1.000
_cell.length_b   1.000
_cell.length_c   1.000
_cell.angle_alpha   90.00
_cell.angle_beta   90.00
_cell.angle_gamma   90.00
#
_symmetry.space_group_name_H-M   'P 1'
#
loop_
_entity.id
_entity.type
_entity.pdbx_description
1 polymer ?
#
loop_
_entity_poly.entity_id
_entity_poly.type
_entity_poly.pdbx_seq_one_letter_code
_entity_poly.pdbx_strand_id
1 'polypeptide(L)'
;MSENETERFPDSVLPEGARRPQVSIVIPVYNEQAILHAAVIDLRERLESVDWTYEIILAENGSRDDTLVIASELATKYPEIRFFSHGEPNYGGALRRGIARARGDIVICDEIDLCDADFHRHAVELLQTGKLDMVIGSKLTQGSQDDRPWARHAASQLYNGLLKTMLGFEGTDTHGLKAFVREPLLPIAQACVVEKDVFASEFVIRAYRAGLRVREIPVRVLEKRAPSINLTRRVPNVLKSLAKLTWAIRVKG
;
A
#
# COMPACT_ATOMS: atom_id res chain seq x y z
N MET A 1 12.76 13.06 16.57
CA MET A 1 13.92 12.40 15.94
C MET A 1 14.98 13.45 15.72
N SER A 2 16.21 13.20 16.18
CA SER A 2 17.30 14.13 15.96
C SER A 2 17.78 14.08 14.52
N GLU A 3 18.26 15.19 13.98
CA GLU A 3 18.86 15.27 12.64
C GLU A 3 19.93 14.18 12.39
N ASN A 4 20.59 13.67 13.42
CA ASN A 4 21.56 12.60 13.38
C ASN A 4 21.07 11.22 12.91
N GLU A 5 19.79 10.87 13.07
CA GLU A 5 19.27 9.56 12.62
C GLU A 5 18.95 9.56 11.11
N THR A 6 18.54 10.70 10.58
CA THR A 6 18.27 10.86 9.14
C THR A 6 19.56 10.86 8.31
N GLU A 7 20.69 11.35 8.89
CA GLU A 7 22.01 11.29 8.26
C GLU A 7 22.61 9.88 8.21
N ARG A 8 22.26 9.02 9.17
CA ARG A 8 22.76 7.63 9.25
C ARG A 8 22.17 6.73 8.16
N PHE A 9 20.95 7.01 7.72
CA PHE A 9 20.24 6.24 6.72
C PHE A 9 19.65 7.17 5.63
N PRO A 10 20.48 7.68 4.72
CA PRO A 10 20.00 8.52 3.63
C PRO A 10 19.10 7.71 2.69
N ASP A 11 18.15 8.42 2.06
CA ASP A 11 17.29 7.80 1.03
C ASP A 11 18.19 7.12 -0.03
N SER A 12 17.91 5.85 -0.34
CA SER A 12 18.61 5.16 -1.42
C SER A 12 18.17 5.69 -2.79
N VAL A 13 19.12 5.82 -3.71
CA VAL A 13 18.88 6.31 -5.08
C VAL A 13 19.31 5.23 -6.06
N LEU A 14 18.59 5.09 -7.18
CA LEU A 14 19.07 4.22 -8.23
C LEU A 14 20.39 4.76 -8.82
N PRO A 15 21.30 3.87 -9.23
CA PRO A 15 22.51 4.28 -9.94
C PRO A 15 22.18 5.12 -11.17
N GLU A 16 23.05 6.08 -11.48
CA GLU A 16 22.94 6.89 -12.70
C GLU A 16 23.00 5.98 -13.93
N GLY A 17 22.04 6.14 -14.85
CA GLY A 17 21.95 5.28 -16.03
C GLY A 17 21.13 3.99 -15.87
N ALA A 18 20.60 3.70 -14.68
CA ALA A 18 19.67 2.58 -14.49
C ALA A 18 18.41 2.77 -15.34
N ARG A 19 17.98 1.71 -16.04
CA ARG A 19 16.73 1.73 -16.82
C ARG A 19 15.54 1.98 -15.89
N ARG A 20 14.60 2.80 -16.38
CA ARG A 20 13.35 3.04 -15.68
C ARG A 20 12.56 1.71 -15.53
N PRO A 21 12.16 1.30 -14.33
CA PRO A 21 11.34 0.10 -14.16
C PRO A 21 9.96 0.30 -14.77
N GLN A 22 9.33 -0.80 -15.19
CA GLN A 22 7.93 -0.78 -15.64
C GLN A 22 6.96 -0.78 -14.46
N VAL A 23 7.34 -1.45 -13.37
CA VAL A 23 6.52 -1.60 -12.17
C VAL A 23 7.28 -1.14 -10.94
N SER A 24 6.64 -0.35 -10.07
CA SER A 24 7.15 -0.02 -8.73
C SER A 24 6.27 -0.68 -7.67
N ILE A 25 6.88 -1.47 -6.80
CA ILE A 25 6.20 -2.12 -5.67
C ILE A 25 6.54 -1.33 -4.41
N VAL A 26 5.56 -0.68 -3.81
CA VAL A 26 5.70 0.14 -2.60
C VAL A 26 5.21 -0.65 -1.41
N ILE A 27 6.08 -0.89 -0.45
CA ILE A 27 5.81 -1.69 0.75
C ILE A 27 6.10 -0.84 1.99
N PRO A 28 5.09 -0.34 2.69
CA PRO A 28 5.28 0.29 3.99
C PRO A 28 5.75 -0.73 5.03
N VAL A 29 6.78 -0.39 5.79
CA VAL A 29 7.35 -1.27 6.82
C VAL A 29 7.46 -0.54 8.16
N TYR A 30 7.05 -1.20 9.27
CA TYR A 30 7.08 -0.64 10.62
C TYR A 30 7.27 -1.73 11.66
N ASN A 31 8.43 -1.77 12.33
CA ASN A 31 8.80 -2.80 13.30
C ASN A 31 8.66 -4.22 12.71
N GLU A 32 9.30 -4.46 11.59
CA GLU A 32 9.23 -5.70 10.81
C GLU A 32 10.57 -6.45 10.77
N GLN A 33 11.50 -6.19 11.69
CA GLN A 33 12.82 -6.83 11.72
C GLN A 33 12.76 -8.36 11.62
N ALA A 34 11.71 -8.98 12.18
CA ALA A 34 11.59 -10.44 12.23
C ALA A 34 11.30 -11.08 10.86
N ILE A 35 10.66 -10.36 9.94
CA ILE A 35 10.21 -10.93 8.65
C ILE A 35 10.70 -10.18 7.43
N LEU A 36 11.12 -8.91 7.55
CA LEU A 36 11.42 -8.04 6.41
C LEU A 36 12.38 -8.69 5.42
N HIS A 37 13.52 -9.20 5.90
CA HIS A 37 14.51 -9.81 5.02
C HIS A 37 13.93 -11.01 4.25
N ALA A 38 13.31 -11.96 4.97
CA ALA A 38 12.77 -13.17 4.36
C ALA A 38 11.63 -12.87 3.37
N ALA A 39 10.71 -11.95 3.74
CA ALA A 39 9.58 -11.59 2.90
C ALA A 39 10.02 -10.92 1.59
N VAL A 40 11.03 -10.03 1.65
CA VAL A 40 11.54 -9.34 0.45
C VAL A 40 12.29 -10.32 -0.46
N ILE A 41 13.07 -11.26 0.10
CA ILE A 41 13.76 -12.27 -0.71
C ILE A 41 12.76 -13.22 -1.36
N ASP A 42 11.77 -13.74 -0.62
CA ASP A 42 10.70 -14.58 -1.18
C ASP A 42 9.95 -13.86 -2.32
N LEU A 43 9.60 -12.59 -2.13
CA LEU A 43 8.96 -11.79 -3.17
C LEU A 43 9.83 -11.69 -4.42
N ARG A 44 11.13 -11.40 -4.27
CA ARG A 44 12.07 -11.32 -5.38
C ARG A 44 12.15 -12.64 -6.16
N GLU A 45 12.33 -13.77 -5.45
CA GLU A 45 12.39 -15.10 -6.06
C GLU A 45 11.10 -15.41 -6.85
N ARG A 46 9.95 -15.07 -6.30
CA ARG A 46 8.65 -15.26 -6.97
C ARG A 46 8.46 -14.33 -8.17
N LEU A 47 9.16 -13.21 -8.24
CA LEU A 47 9.14 -12.27 -9.36
C LEU A 47 10.24 -12.55 -10.40
N GLU A 48 11.13 -13.53 -10.23
CA GLU A 48 12.15 -13.86 -11.24
C GLU A 48 11.57 -14.28 -12.60
N SER A 49 10.36 -14.83 -12.60
CA SER A 49 9.70 -15.34 -13.82
C SER A 49 8.84 -14.31 -14.57
N VAL A 50 8.75 -13.06 -14.06
CA VAL A 50 7.97 -12.03 -14.76
C VAL A 50 8.76 -11.45 -15.94
N ASP A 51 8.05 -10.99 -16.96
CA ASP A 51 8.62 -10.39 -18.18
C ASP A 51 8.75 -8.86 -18.12
N TRP A 52 8.39 -8.24 -16.99
CA TRP A 52 8.50 -6.80 -16.76
C TRP A 52 9.60 -6.47 -15.72
N THR A 53 10.23 -5.33 -15.91
CA THR A 53 11.22 -4.80 -14.99
C THR A 53 10.56 -4.12 -13.79
N TYR A 54 11.14 -4.27 -12.59
CA TYR A 54 10.55 -3.71 -11.37
C TYR A 54 11.56 -3.07 -10.44
N GLU A 55 11.05 -2.26 -9.53
CA GLU A 55 11.71 -1.82 -8.31
C GLU A 55 10.84 -2.13 -7.10
N ILE A 56 11.46 -2.40 -5.95
CA ILE A 56 10.80 -2.52 -4.65
C ILE A 56 11.21 -1.31 -3.82
N ILE A 57 10.23 -0.56 -3.32
CA ILE A 57 10.43 0.62 -2.48
C ILE A 57 9.96 0.28 -1.06
N LEU A 58 10.90 0.09 -0.15
CA LEU A 58 10.63 -0.09 1.27
C LEU A 58 10.40 1.28 1.91
N ALA A 59 9.13 1.60 2.17
CA ALA A 59 8.72 2.85 2.80
C ALA A 59 8.75 2.68 4.32
N GLU A 60 9.93 2.88 4.92
CA GLU A 60 10.13 2.74 6.37
C GLU A 60 9.35 3.84 7.12
N ASN A 61 8.65 3.46 8.17
CA ASN A 61 7.60 4.23 8.82
C ASN A 61 7.91 4.54 10.29
N GLY A 62 9.16 4.92 10.60
CA GLY A 62 9.58 5.33 11.94
C GLY A 62 9.71 4.16 12.92
N SER A 63 10.28 3.04 12.50
CA SER A 63 10.53 1.85 13.31
C SER A 63 11.50 2.13 14.46
N ARG A 64 11.40 1.31 15.51
CA ARG A 64 12.23 1.38 16.71
C ARG A 64 13.13 0.15 16.88
N ASP A 65 12.98 -0.82 16.00
CA ASP A 65 13.76 -2.04 15.90
C ASP A 65 14.76 -1.97 14.73
N ASP A 66 15.37 -3.07 14.35
CA ASP A 66 16.38 -3.11 13.28
C ASP A 66 15.79 -3.06 11.86
N THR A 67 14.50 -2.77 11.68
CA THR A 67 13.83 -2.69 10.36
C THR A 67 14.57 -1.78 9.40
N LEU A 68 15.00 -0.59 9.85
CA LEU A 68 15.69 0.38 9.00
C LEU A 68 17.10 -0.10 8.59
N VAL A 69 17.80 -0.79 9.49
CA VAL A 69 19.10 -1.41 9.19
C VAL A 69 18.94 -2.46 8.11
N ILE A 70 17.99 -3.37 8.27
CA ILE A 70 17.71 -4.45 7.31
C ILE A 70 17.29 -3.87 5.94
N ALA A 71 16.46 -2.82 5.92
CA ALA A 71 16.07 -2.15 4.67
C ALA A 71 17.28 -1.55 3.93
N SER A 72 18.23 -0.95 4.67
CA SER A 72 19.47 -0.40 4.12
C SER A 72 20.39 -1.50 3.57
N GLU A 73 20.53 -2.61 4.26
CA GLU A 73 21.31 -3.77 3.81
C GLU A 73 20.73 -4.38 2.53
N LEU A 74 19.40 -4.55 2.48
CA LEU A 74 18.72 -5.04 1.28
C LEU A 74 18.94 -4.12 0.08
N ALA A 75 18.79 -2.81 0.26
CA ALA A 75 19.02 -1.84 -0.81
C ALA A 75 20.49 -1.75 -1.27
N THR A 76 21.43 -2.04 -0.39
CA THR A 76 22.86 -2.10 -0.74
C THR A 76 23.17 -3.36 -1.56
N LYS A 77 22.53 -4.48 -1.22
CA LYS A 77 22.78 -5.78 -1.84
C LYS A 77 22.07 -5.97 -3.18
N TYR A 78 20.87 -5.39 -3.35
CA TYR A 78 20.00 -5.63 -4.49
C TYR A 78 19.65 -4.30 -5.18
N PRO A 79 20.10 -4.07 -6.42
CA PRO A 79 19.95 -2.79 -7.11
C PRO A 79 18.51 -2.40 -7.42
N GLU A 80 17.60 -3.37 -7.48
CA GLU A 80 16.16 -3.13 -7.66
C GLU A 80 15.45 -2.73 -6.37
N ILE A 81 16.10 -2.86 -5.19
CA ILE A 81 15.52 -2.47 -3.90
C ILE A 81 15.97 -1.06 -3.53
N ARG A 82 15.01 -0.25 -3.16
CA ARG A 82 15.21 1.10 -2.62
C ARG A 82 14.49 1.23 -1.29
N PHE A 83 14.95 2.13 -0.45
CA PHE A 83 14.25 2.47 0.78
C PHE A 83 14.33 3.98 1.05
N PHE A 84 13.45 4.44 1.92
CA PHE A 84 13.53 5.74 2.58
C PHE A 84 12.86 5.64 3.96
N SER A 85 13.24 6.52 4.89
CA SER A 85 12.54 6.67 6.17
C SER A 85 11.55 7.83 6.11
N HIS A 86 10.33 7.59 6.62
CA HIS A 86 9.33 8.64 6.84
C HIS A 86 9.60 9.39 8.15
N GLY A 87 10.32 8.76 9.06
CA GLY A 87 10.78 9.36 10.30
C GLY A 87 9.84 9.23 11.49
N GLU A 88 8.55 9.07 11.28
CA GLU A 88 7.54 8.91 12.33
C GLU A 88 6.45 7.92 11.91
N PRO A 89 5.78 7.24 12.88
CA PRO A 89 4.71 6.29 12.57
C PRO A 89 3.51 6.96 11.89
N ASN A 90 3.47 6.87 10.56
CA ASN A 90 2.43 7.42 9.71
C ASN A 90 2.30 6.58 8.42
N TYR A 91 1.56 5.48 8.50
CA TYR A 91 1.37 4.54 7.38
C TYR A 91 0.95 5.23 6.08
N GLY A 92 -0.07 6.08 6.12
CA GLY A 92 -0.55 6.79 4.93
C GLY A 92 0.46 7.78 4.37
N GLY A 93 1.22 8.46 5.24
CA GLY A 93 2.30 9.36 4.84
C GLY A 93 3.44 8.62 4.16
N ALA A 94 3.87 7.49 4.72
CA ALA A 94 4.91 6.64 4.14
C ALA A 94 4.47 6.09 2.77
N LEU A 95 3.22 5.57 2.67
CA LEU A 95 2.70 5.05 1.42
C LEU A 95 2.58 6.13 0.34
N ARG A 96 2.02 7.31 0.67
CA ARG A 96 1.92 8.46 -0.24
C ARG A 96 3.30 8.91 -0.76
N ARG A 97 4.28 8.98 0.14
CA ARG A 97 5.66 9.34 -0.21
C ARG A 97 6.31 8.27 -1.10
N GLY A 98 6.03 6.98 -0.85
CA GLY A 98 6.47 5.87 -1.69
C GLY A 98 5.89 5.94 -3.10
N ILE A 99 4.58 6.18 -3.23
CA ILE A 99 3.89 6.40 -4.51
C ILE A 99 4.51 7.57 -5.28
N ALA A 100 4.80 8.68 -4.60
CA ALA A 100 5.43 9.85 -5.23
C ALA A 100 6.86 9.55 -5.74
N ARG A 101 7.59 8.64 -5.07
CA ARG A 101 8.94 8.21 -5.44
C ARG A 101 8.99 7.07 -6.44
N ALA A 102 7.87 6.43 -6.70
CA ALA A 102 7.73 5.37 -7.69
C ALA A 102 8.09 5.88 -9.08
N ARG A 103 8.86 5.10 -9.83
CA ARG A 103 9.33 5.41 -11.18
C ARG A 103 8.63 4.61 -12.26
N GLY A 104 8.05 3.46 -11.89
CA GLY A 104 7.31 2.58 -12.79
C GLY A 104 6.07 3.25 -13.37
N ASP A 105 5.66 2.79 -14.53
CA ASP A 105 4.40 3.21 -15.15
C ASP A 105 3.19 2.61 -14.42
N ILE A 106 3.39 1.46 -13.78
CA ILE A 106 2.44 0.81 -12.87
C ILE A 106 3.02 0.88 -11.46
N VAL A 107 2.19 1.23 -10.49
CA VAL A 107 2.53 1.21 -9.07
C VAL A 107 1.67 0.18 -8.36
N ILE A 108 2.32 -0.67 -7.56
CA ILE A 108 1.68 -1.65 -6.68
C ILE A 108 1.91 -1.19 -5.24
N CYS A 109 0.85 -1.10 -4.45
CA CYS A 109 0.92 -0.93 -3.00
C CYS A 109 0.65 -2.28 -2.35
N ASP A 110 1.64 -2.82 -1.66
CA ASP A 110 1.59 -4.13 -1.00
C ASP A 110 1.86 -3.99 0.50
N GLU A 111 1.63 -5.07 1.23
CA GLU A 111 1.89 -5.19 2.67
C GLU A 111 2.95 -6.28 2.90
N ILE A 112 3.91 -6.02 3.79
CA ILE A 112 5.08 -6.90 3.99
C ILE A 112 4.71 -8.33 4.45
N ASP A 113 3.59 -8.49 5.11
CA ASP A 113 3.08 -9.79 5.56
C ASP A 113 2.30 -10.55 4.47
N LEU A 114 1.94 -9.90 3.38
CA LEU A 114 1.30 -10.52 2.21
C LEU A 114 2.32 -10.83 1.13
N CYS A 115 2.97 -9.84 0.58
CA CYS A 115 3.89 -9.93 -0.56
C CYS A 115 3.30 -10.84 -1.66
N ASP A 116 2.07 -10.51 -2.14
CA ASP A 116 1.28 -11.37 -3.01
C ASP A 116 1.69 -11.24 -4.47
N ALA A 117 2.70 -12.03 -4.87
CA ALA A 117 3.20 -12.04 -6.24
C ALA A 117 2.14 -12.51 -7.27
N ASP A 118 1.13 -13.30 -6.87
CA ASP A 118 0.04 -13.70 -7.77
C ASP A 118 -0.89 -12.53 -8.07
N PHE A 119 -1.18 -11.73 -7.03
CA PHE A 119 -1.88 -10.45 -7.23
C PHE A 119 -1.07 -9.53 -8.13
N HIS A 120 0.24 -9.40 -7.93
CA HIS A 120 1.10 -8.53 -8.75
C HIS A 120 1.00 -8.90 -10.23
N ARG A 121 1.21 -10.18 -10.57
CA ARG A 121 1.14 -10.66 -11.97
C ARG A 121 -0.21 -10.37 -12.60
N HIS A 122 -1.28 -10.80 -11.94
CA HIS A 122 -2.63 -10.64 -12.47
C HIS A 122 -3.04 -9.16 -12.62
N ALA A 123 -2.69 -8.33 -11.64
CA ALA A 123 -2.99 -6.90 -11.69
C ALA A 123 -2.21 -6.18 -12.82
N VAL A 124 -0.92 -6.51 -13.00
CA VAL A 124 -0.10 -5.94 -14.07
C VAL A 124 -0.66 -6.34 -15.44
N GLU A 125 -0.99 -7.62 -15.66
CA GLU A 125 -1.63 -8.10 -16.90
C GLU A 125 -2.91 -7.32 -17.22
N LEU A 126 -3.78 -7.14 -16.22
CA LEU A 126 -5.03 -6.39 -16.39
C LEU A 126 -4.80 -4.91 -16.75
N LEU A 127 -3.83 -4.25 -16.10
CA LEU A 127 -3.50 -2.84 -16.34
C LEU A 127 -2.84 -2.64 -17.70
N GLN A 128 -1.99 -3.55 -18.14
CA GLN A 128 -1.32 -3.51 -19.45
C GLN A 128 -2.31 -3.59 -20.61
N THR A 129 -3.54 -4.09 -20.40
CA THR A 129 -4.58 -4.04 -21.44
C THR A 129 -5.00 -2.61 -21.83
N GLY A 130 -4.67 -1.61 -21.02
CA GLY A 130 -5.10 -0.22 -21.18
C GLY A 130 -6.60 0.02 -20.91
N LYS A 131 -7.32 -1.00 -20.45
CA LYS A 131 -8.78 -0.92 -20.16
C LYS A 131 -9.09 -0.51 -18.72
N LEU A 132 -8.12 -0.58 -17.83
CA LEU A 132 -8.24 -0.27 -16.41
C LEU A 132 -7.19 0.74 -15.99
N ASP A 133 -7.52 1.54 -14.99
CA ASP A 133 -6.63 2.52 -14.38
C ASP A 133 -6.17 2.05 -12.99
N MET A 134 -7.00 1.24 -12.31
CA MET A 134 -6.71 0.67 -10.99
C MET A 134 -7.29 -0.74 -10.83
N VAL A 135 -6.54 -1.60 -10.16
CA VAL A 135 -6.97 -2.94 -9.70
C VAL A 135 -6.81 -3.00 -8.20
N ILE A 136 -7.85 -3.48 -7.50
CA ILE A 136 -7.86 -3.62 -6.03
C ILE A 136 -8.01 -5.09 -5.69
N GLY A 137 -7.12 -5.61 -4.87
CA GLY A 137 -7.24 -6.94 -4.27
C GLY A 137 -8.23 -6.88 -3.11
N SER A 138 -9.45 -7.33 -3.33
CA SER A 138 -10.50 -7.29 -2.32
C SER A 138 -10.67 -8.65 -1.64
N LYS A 139 -10.70 -8.62 -0.31
CA LYS A 139 -11.05 -9.76 0.54
C LYS A 139 -12.57 -9.95 0.71
N LEU A 140 -13.37 -9.05 0.16
CA LEU A 140 -14.83 -9.05 0.29
C LEU A 140 -15.54 -9.39 -1.02
N THR A 141 -14.82 -9.54 -2.12
CA THR A 141 -15.35 -9.97 -3.42
C THR A 141 -15.63 -11.46 -3.43
N GLN A 142 -16.56 -11.89 -4.27
CA GLN A 142 -16.85 -13.32 -4.47
C GLN A 142 -15.59 -14.05 -4.97
N GLY A 143 -15.25 -15.16 -4.32
CA GLY A 143 -14.05 -15.94 -4.61
C GLY A 143 -12.83 -15.58 -3.75
N SER A 144 -12.90 -14.54 -2.92
CA SER A 144 -11.86 -14.26 -1.94
C SER A 144 -11.85 -15.30 -0.82
N GLN A 145 -10.66 -15.63 -0.34
CA GLN A 145 -10.48 -16.48 0.84
C GLN A 145 -10.00 -15.61 2.00
N ASP A 146 -10.87 -15.43 2.98
CA ASP A 146 -10.58 -14.60 4.16
C ASP A 146 -10.73 -15.46 5.43
N ASP A 147 -9.61 -15.98 5.92
CA ASP A 147 -9.54 -16.84 7.10
C ASP A 147 -9.50 -16.05 8.43
N ARG A 148 -9.78 -14.74 8.39
CA ARG A 148 -9.79 -13.89 9.58
C ARG A 148 -11.01 -14.17 10.48
N PRO A 149 -10.93 -13.88 11.79
CA PRO A 149 -12.06 -14.03 12.70
C PRO A 149 -13.30 -13.25 12.25
N TRP A 150 -14.50 -13.82 12.45
CA TRP A 150 -15.78 -13.23 12.03
C TRP A 150 -16.01 -11.78 12.47
N ALA A 151 -15.50 -11.40 13.66
CA ALA A 151 -15.57 -10.04 14.16
C ALA A 151 -14.83 -9.02 13.26
N ARG A 152 -13.75 -9.43 12.60
CA ARG A 152 -13.04 -8.58 11.62
C ARG A 152 -13.77 -8.47 10.30
N HIS A 153 -14.45 -9.54 9.88
CA HIS A 153 -15.37 -9.50 8.74
C HIS A 153 -16.49 -8.48 8.98
N ALA A 154 -17.18 -8.61 10.12
CA ALA A 154 -18.27 -7.70 10.50
C ALA A 154 -17.79 -6.25 10.58
N ALA A 155 -16.62 -6.00 11.16
CA ALA A 155 -16.04 -4.65 11.23
C ALA A 155 -15.71 -4.08 9.83
N SER A 156 -15.17 -4.90 8.93
CA SER A 156 -14.88 -4.48 7.54
C SER A 156 -16.17 -4.16 6.77
N GLN A 157 -17.20 -4.99 6.92
CA GLN A 157 -18.50 -4.76 6.27
C GLN A 157 -19.19 -3.49 6.81
N LEU A 158 -19.17 -3.28 8.13
CA LEU A 158 -19.71 -2.07 8.74
C LEU A 158 -18.98 -0.82 8.26
N TYR A 159 -17.65 -0.85 8.24
CA TYR A 159 -16.83 0.26 7.74
C TYR A 159 -17.14 0.60 6.28
N ASN A 160 -17.19 -0.39 5.40
CA ASN A 160 -17.54 -0.19 4.00
C ASN A 160 -19.00 0.26 3.81
N GLY A 161 -19.91 -0.22 4.64
CA GLY A 161 -21.30 0.27 4.68
C GLY A 161 -21.37 1.76 5.00
N LEU A 162 -20.57 2.23 5.97
CA LEU A 162 -20.45 3.66 6.30
C LEU A 162 -19.85 4.46 5.15
N LEU A 163 -18.81 3.95 4.47
CA LEU A 163 -18.24 4.62 3.30
C LEU A 163 -19.25 4.74 2.16
N LYS A 164 -20.04 3.69 1.90
CA LYS A 164 -21.12 3.71 0.89
C LYS A 164 -22.18 4.77 1.19
N THR A 165 -22.69 4.79 2.41
CA THR A 165 -23.74 5.73 2.80
C THR A 165 -23.28 7.17 2.92
N MET A 166 -22.09 7.40 3.45
CA MET A 166 -21.57 8.75 3.69
C MET A 166 -20.88 9.37 2.48
N LEU A 167 -20.21 8.56 1.66
CA LEU A 167 -19.34 9.04 0.59
C LEU A 167 -19.71 8.54 -0.80
N GLY A 168 -20.76 7.71 -0.93
CA GLY A 168 -21.14 7.12 -2.21
C GLY A 168 -20.10 6.16 -2.78
N PHE A 169 -19.35 5.48 -1.90
CA PHE A 169 -18.33 4.52 -2.34
C PHE A 169 -18.99 3.29 -2.99
N GLU A 170 -18.64 2.99 -4.23
CA GLU A 170 -19.25 1.91 -4.99
C GLU A 170 -18.50 0.56 -4.85
N GLY A 171 -17.26 0.57 -4.39
CA GLY A 171 -16.44 -0.63 -4.22
C GLY A 171 -16.76 -1.46 -2.98
N THR A 172 -16.03 -2.56 -2.81
CA THR A 172 -16.19 -3.49 -1.66
C THR A 172 -15.04 -3.39 -0.65
N ASP A 173 -13.85 -2.97 -1.06
CA ASP A 173 -12.69 -2.85 -0.16
C ASP A 173 -11.83 -1.63 -0.50
N THR A 174 -11.44 -0.88 0.52
CA THR A 174 -10.52 0.26 0.38
C THR A 174 -9.13 -0.03 0.96
N HIS A 175 -8.97 -1.10 1.73
CA HIS A 175 -7.73 -1.44 2.44
C HIS A 175 -6.93 -2.58 1.79
N GLY A 176 -7.47 -3.25 0.76
CA GLY A 176 -6.77 -4.32 0.07
C GLY A 176 -5.54 -3.84 -0.72
N LEU A 177 -4.80 -4.80 -1.28
CA LEU A 177 -3.71 -4.53 -2.20
C LEU A 177 -4.19 -3.65 -3.37
N LYS A 178 -3.32 -2.82 -3.90
CA LYS A 178 -3.67 -1.91 -5.01
C LYS A 178 -2.59 -1.93 -6.06
N ALA A 179 -3.00 -2.04 -7.31
CA ALA A 179 -2.14 -1.78 -8.45
C ALA A 179 -2.80 -0.74 -9.36
N PHE A 180 -2.05 0.19 -9.91
CA PHE A 180 -2.63 1.25 -10.72
C PHE A 180 -1.64 1.85 -11.71
N VAL A 181 -2.17 2.42 -12.78
CA VAL A 181 -1.40 3.24 -13.73
C VAL A 181 -0.98 4.53 -13.04
N ARG A 182 0.32 4.80 -13.01
CA ARG A 182 0.89 5.91 -12.23
C ARG A 182 0.40 7.28 -12.71
N GLU A 183 0.35 7.51 -14.01
CA GLU A 183 0.05 8.81 -14.59
C GLU A 183 -1.27 9.41 -14.11
N PRO A 184 -2.44 8.75 -14.26
CA PRO A 184 -3.72 9.31 -13.79
C PRO A 184 -3.88 9.27 -12.27
N LEU A 185 -3.21 8.37 -11.55
CA LEU A 185 -3.40 8.17 -10.12
C LEU A 185 -2.45 8.98 -9.24
N LEU A 186 -1.28 9.38 -9.74
CA LEU A 186 -0.32 10.16 -8.96
C LEU A 186 -0.88 11.51 -8.48
N PRO A 187 -1.55 12.32 -9.32
CA PRO A 187 -2.19 13.55 -8.85
C PRO A 187 -3.25 13.31 -7.77
N ILE A 188 -4.01 12.21 -7.88
CA ILE A 188 -5.02 11.82 -6.89
C ILE A 188 -4.36 11.45 -5.55
N ALA A 189 -3.28 10.67 -5.59
CA ALA A 189 -2.54 10.32 -4.38
C ALA A 189 -1.94 11.56 -3.69
N GLN A 190 -1.45 12.53 -4.47
CA GLN A 190 -0.91 13.79 -3.97
C GLN A 190 -1.99 14.71 -3.38
N ALA A 191 -3.20 14.69 -3.95
CA ALA A 191 -4.35 15.46 -3.46
C ALA A 191 -4.97 14.90 -2.19
N CYS A 192 -4.63 13.67 -1.77
CA CYS A 192 -5.11 13.10 -0.52
C CYS A 192 -4.58 13.90 0.67
N VAL A 193 -5.48 14.29 1.58
CA VAL A 193 -5.19 15.13 2.74
C VAL A 193 -5.25 14.36 4.06
N VAL A 194 -5.88 13.16 4.06
CA VAL A 194 -5.95 12.32 5.24
C VAL A 194 -4.73 11.40 5.28
N GLU A 195 -4.09 11.37 6.43
CA GLU A 195 -2.91 10.55 6.70
C GLU A 195 -3.27 9.35 7.58
N LYS A 196 -2.27 8.55 7.94
CA LYS A 196 -2.40 7.35 8.77
C LYS A 196 -3.30 6.30 8.10
N ASP A 197 -4.21 5.70 8.90
CA ASP A 197 -4.97 4.51 8.50
C ASP A 197 -5.99 4.73 7.37
N VAL A 198 -6.37 5.96 7.05
CA VAL A 198 -7.45 6.26 6.08
C VAL A 198 -6.98 6.84 4.75
N PHE A 199 -5.67 7.02 4.56
CA PHE A 199 -5.13 7.43 3.25
C PHE A 199 -5.58 6.49 2.13
N ALA A 200 -5.50 5.17 2.36
CA ALA A 200 -5.89 4.17 1.38
C ALA A 200 -7.36 4.31 0.97
N SER A 201 -8.25 4.60 1.94
CA SER A 201 -9.68 4.82 1.66
C SER A 201 -9.91 6.12 0.89
N GLU A 202 -9.25 7.22 1.26
CA GLU A 202 -9.36 8.48 0.53
C GLU A 202 -8.91 8.32 -0.92
N PHE A 203 -7.76 7.68 -1.12
CA PHE A 203 -7.17 7.46 -2.44
C PHE A 203 -8.12 6.67 -3.36
N VAL A 204 -8.66 5.56 -2.89
CA VAL A 204 -9.59 4.72 -3.65
C VAL A 204 -10.90 5.48 -3.95
N ILE A 205 -11.49 6.15 -2.96
CA ILE A 205 -12.74 6.88 -3.16
C ILE A 205 -12.55 8.03 -4.15
N ARG A 206 -11.43 8.76 -4.08
CA ARG A 206 -11.11 9.80 -5.06
C ARG A 206 -10.92 9.24 -6.46
N ALA A 207 -10.31 8.06 -6.61
CA ALA A 207 -10.17 7.39 -7.90
C ALA A 207 -11.54 7.07 -8.53
N TYR A 208 -12.48 6.49 -7.75
CA TYR A 208 -13.85 6.26 -8.21
C TYR A 208 -14.56 7.57 -8.60
N ARG A 209 -14.45 8.61 -7.78
CA ARG A 209 -15.08 9.92 -8.04
C ARG A 209 -14.51 10.65 -9.24
N ALA A 210 -13.25 10.41 -9.56
CA ALA A 210 -12.61 10.92 -10.78
C ALA A 210 -13.05 10.15 -12.06
N GLY A 211 -13.93 9.15 -11.93
CA GLY A 211 -14.41 8.34 -13.05
C GLY A 211 -13.37 7.38 -13.60
N LEU A 212 -12.34 7.05 -12.81
CA LEU A 212 -11.32 6.09 -13.23
C LEU A 212 -11.88 4.67 -13.26
N ARG A 213 -11.34 3.88 -14.19
CA ARG A 213 -11.77 2.50 -14.44
C ARG A 213 -11.15 1.57 -13.40
N VAL A 214 -11.86 1.33 -12.31
CA VAL A 214 -11.43 0.49 -11.18
C VAL A 214 -12.04 -0.89 -11.29
N ARG A 215 -11.23 -1.93 -11.07
CA ARG A 215 -11.69 -3.32 -10.94
C ARG A 215 -11.21 -3.92 -9.64
N GLU A 216 -12.10 -4.63 -8.96
CA GLU A 216 -11.75 -5.44 -7.80
C GLU A 216 -11.56 -6.89 -8.21
N ILE A 217 -10.52 -7.54 -7.71
CA ILE A 217 -10.23 -8.95 -7.91
C ILE A 217 -10.11 -9.65 -6.56
N PRO A 218 -10.50 -10.93 -6.44
CA PRO A 218 -10.38 -11.66 -5.19
C PRO A 218 -8.91 -11.87 -4.82
N VAL A 219 -8.60 -11.74 -3.54
CA VAL A 219 -7.30 -12.08 -2.97
C VAL A 219 -7.46 -13.09 -1.83
N ARG A 220 -6.39 -13.81 -1.56
CA ARG A 220 -6.30 -14.72 -0.43
C ARG A 220 -5.59 -14.01 0.73
N VAL A 221 -6.29 -13.82 1.84
CA VAL A 221 -5.70 -13.24 3.04
C VAL A 221 -5.54 -14.34 4.09
N LEU A 222 -4.29 -14.72 4.32
CA LEU A 222 -3.90 -15.61 5.43
C LEU A 222 -3.41 -14.73 6.59
N GLU A 223 -4.08 -14.80 7.73
CA GLU A 223 -3.62 -14.07 8.92
C GLU A 223 -2.40 -14.79 9.51
N LYS A 224 -1.21 -14.33 9.15
CA LYS A 224 0.07 -14.90 9.62
C LYS A 224 0.40 -14.53 11.07
N ARG A 225 -0.30 -13.55 11.66
CA ARG A 225 -0.05 -13.07 13.03
C ARG A 225 -1.33 -12.95 13.84
N ALA A 226 -1.24 -13.28 15.13
CA ALA A 226 -2.30 -12.97 16.08
C ALA A 226 -2.55 -11.45 16.14
N PRO A 227 -3.81 -11.00 16.18
CA PRO A 227 -4.15 -9.58 16.20
C PRO A 227 -3.55 -8.88 17.41
N SER A 228 -2.64 -7.95 17.19
CA SER A 228 -1.98 -7.15 18.22
C SER A 228 -2.89 -6.08 18.86
N ILE A 229 -4.18 -5.96 18.44
CA ILE A 229 -4.97 -4.76 18.72
C ILE A 229 -6.38 -5.06 19.18
N ASN A 230 -6.73 -4.48 20.35
CA ASN A 230 -8.09 -4.43 20.89
C ASN A 230 -9.01 -3.60 19.98
N LEU A 231 -9.99 -4.26 19.33
CA LEU A 231 -10.99 -3.63 18.46
C LEU A 231 -11.71 -2.47 19.14
N THR A 232 -12.02 -2.59 20.42
CA THR A 232 -12.77 -1.57 21.18
C THR A 232 -12.02 -0.23 21.32
N ARG A 233 -10.69 -0.24 21.38
CA ARG A 233 -9.87 0.98 21.42
C ARG A 233 -9.75 1.68 20.05
N ARG A 234 -10.04 0.98 18.96
CA ARG A 234 -9.96 1.55 17.59
C ARG A 234 -11.23 2.27 17.15
N VAL A 235 -12.41 1.93 17.65
CA VAL A 235 -13.68 2.50 17.22
C VAL A 235 -13.69 4.04 17.24
N PRO A 236 -13.27 4.74 18.32
CA PRO A 236 -13.26 6.21 18.34
C PRO A 236 -12.31 6.80 17.28
N ASN A 237 -11.17 6.16 17.03
CA ASN A 237 -10.22 6.61 16.02
C ASN A 237 -10.76 6.42 14.61
N VAL A 238 -11.47 5.31 14.34
CA VAL A 238 -12.13 5.04 13.06
C VAL A 238 -13.21 6.09 12.79
N LEU A 239 -14.06 6.42 13.76
CA LEU A 239 -15.10 7.44 13.63
C LEU A 239 -14.49 8.83 13.36
N LYS A 240 -13.43 9.20 14.08
CA LYS A 240 -12.70 10.45 13.84
C LYS A 240 -12.08 10.48 12.44
N SER A 241 -11.55 9.36 11.99
CA SER A 241 -10.96 9.22 10.66
C SER A 241 -12.01 9.29 9.56
N LEU A 242 -13.19 8.69 9.76
CA LEU A 242 -14.34 8.81 8.86
C LEU A 242 -14.85 10.26 8.76
N ALA A 243 -14.93 10.98 9.89
CA ALA A 243 -15.31 12.39 9.88
C ALA A 243 -14.31 13.24 9.08
N LYS A 244 -13.00 13.03 9.29
CA LYS A 244 -11.95 13.70 8.50
C LYS A 244 -12.04 13.36 7.02
N LEU A 245 -12.23 12.09 6.69
CA LEU A 245 -12.36 11.61 5.32
C LEU A 245 -13.59 12.21 4.64
N THR A 246 -14.72 12.24 5.32
CA THR A 246 -15.96 12.85 4.81
C THR A 246 -15.76 14.33 4.54
N TRP A 247 -15.12 15.04 5.45
CA TRP A 247 -14.80 16.46 5.27
C TRP A 247 -13.84 16.67 4.10
N ALA A 248 -12.75 15.87 4.02
CA ALA A 248 -11.77 15.96 2.96
C ALA A 248 -12.39 15.76 1.57
N ILE A 249 -13.30 14.78 1.44
CA ILE A 249 -13.93 14.43 0.16
C ILE A 249 -15.09 15.36 -0.20
N ARG A 250 -15.87 15.87 0.77
CA ARG A 250 -17.04 16.70 0.49
C ARG A 250 -16.75 18.19 0.45
N VAL A 251 -15.72 18.64 1.17
CA VAL A 251 -15.41 20.07 1.33
C VAL A 251 -14.17 20.49 0.55
N LYS A 252 -13.16 19.61 0.44
CA LYS A 252 -11.91 19.89 -0.29
C LYS A 252 -11.79 19.13 -1.63
N GLY A 253 -12.73 18.21 -1.93
CA GLY A 253 -12.76 17.35 -3.13
C GLY A 253 -13.50 17.94 -4.31
#